data_16a34fdb10c8e8a7132e4a82a22bfec8
#
_entry.id   16a34fdb10c8e8a7132e4a82a22bfec8
#
_cell.length_a   1.000
_cell.length_b   1.000
_cell.length_c   1.000
_cell.angle_alpha   90.00
_cell.angle_beta   90.00
_cell.angle_gamma   90.00
#
_symmetry.space_group_name_H-M   'P 1'
#
loop_
_entity.id
_entity.type
_entity.pdbx_description
1 polymer ?
#
loop_
_entity_poly.entity_id
_entity_poly.type
_entity_poly.pdbx_seq_one_letter_code
_entity_poly.pdbx_strand_id
1 'polypeptide(L)'
;VVIHKNKEDGKRYIIDGQQRISTTIIFLDILRTKFKEIAGSTNNNDANDDSEDINAKYIGRISESKREQYLSMGGVDKEFFFEYVQKRGAIDYNDKKFDKKKLKPSNYNIFFASKFFDGKVNEFLEKNESNQYKALNKLYQALINQFILMTVETDDINEAYIIFESLNARGKALETADLLKNHILRMAQNDLPSATETWNTIIDNLDNIDPTKFIRYYWNSTKRFAREKDLFKALRTDITSQSDVNALLSNLRSLSKVCAAILHPDDNKDFDLTELNERLIEMQKLDASSYIPIIFALRLQNYSEEDINEVLKAIETLVVRNFVVSGLVANKYELVFAQIARSISDKTWPPNSDSTSSKKPSKDDILKKLYSLMVSDE
;
A
#
# COMPACT_ATOMS: atom_id res chain seq x y z
N VAL A 1 -17.57 -9.99 2.14
CA VAL A 1 -16.91 -9.26 3.23
C VAL A 1 -16.50 -10.25 4.29
N VAL A 2 -15.25 -10.22 4.74
CA VAL A 2 -14.73 -11.06 5.83
C VAL A 2 -14.46 -10.18 7.04
N ILE A 3 -15.02 -10.56 8.17
CA ILE A 3 -14.95 -9.80 9.42
C ILE A 3 -14.35 -10.68 10.51
N HIS A 4 -13.35 -10.17 11.21
CA HIS A 4 -12.86 -10.71 12.46
C HIS A 4 -13.51 -9.99 13.64
N LYS A 5 -14.18 -10.73 14.51
CA LYS A 5 -14.72 -10.21 15.78
C LYS A 5 -13.71 -10.43 16.89
N ASN A 6 -13.03 -9.37 17.28
CA ASN A 6 -12.07 -9.44 18.37
C ASN A 6 -12.81 -9.51 19.73
N LYS A 7 -12.56 -10.57 20.51
CA LYS A 7 -13.19 -10.78 21.83
C LYS A 7 -12.62 -9.86 22.91
N GLU A 8 -11.37 -9.37 22.74
CA GLU A 8 -10.69 -8.57 23.75
C GLU A 8 -11.23 -7.14 23.81
N ASP A 9 -11.47 -6.51 22.66
CA ASP A 9 -11.93 -5.12 22.57
C ASP A 9 -13.37 -4.99 22.07
N GLY A 10 -14.02 -6.12 21.74
CA GLY A 10 -15.39 -6.19 21.23
C GLY A 10 -15.60 -5.61 19.84
N LYS A 11 -14.53 -5.21 19.14
CA LYS A 11 -14.61 -4.60 17.82
C LYS A 11 -14.65 -5.63 16.71
N ARG A 12 -15.21 -5.18 15.58
CA ARG A 12 -15.22 -5.93 14.32
C ARG A 12 -14.20 -5.32 13.35
N TYR A 13 -13.23 -6.12 12.94
CA TYR A 13 -12.20 -5.74 12.00
C TYR A 13 -12.52 -6.29 10.62
N ILE A 14 -12.62 -5.42 9.62
CA ILE A 14 -12.87 -5.82 8.24
C ILE A 14 -11.54 -6.30 7.63
N ILE A 15 -11.44 -7.61 7.42
CA ILE A 15 -10.27 -8.25 6.80
C ILE A 15 -10.34 -8.13 5.28
N ASP A 16 -11.54 -8.38 4.71
CA ASP A 16 -11.83 -8.18 3.28
C ASP A 16 -13.11 -7.39 3.08
N GLY A 17 -13.14 -6.59 2.01
CA GLY A 17 -14.30 -5.78 1.65
C GLY A 17 -14.23 -4.34 2.18
N GLN A 18 -13.08 -3.90 2.65
CA GLN A 18 -12.88 -2.52 3.14
C GLN A 18 -13.33 -1.48 2.10
N GLN A 19 -12.89 -1.61 0.84
CA GLN A 19 -13.31 -0.70 -0.24
C GLN A 19 -14.81 -0.75 -0.50
N ARG A 20 -15.42 -1.94 -0.50
CA ARG A 20 -16.87 -2.10 -0.71
C ARG A 20 -17.67 -1.38 0.36
N ILE A 21 -17.30 -1.58 1.63
CA ILE A 21 -17.99 -0.94 2.76
C ILE A 21 -17.76 0.58 2.76
N SER A 22 -16.51 1.05 2.62
CA SER A 22 -16.23 2.48 2.60
C SER A 22 -16.94 3.21 1.45
N THR A 23 -16.96 2.62 0.25
CA THR A 23 -17.69 3.15 -0.91
C THR A 23 -19.19 3.20 -0.66
N THR A 24 -19.76 2.18 -0.01
CA THR A 24 -21.18 2.20 0.36
C THR A 24 -21.51 3.31 1.36
N ILE A 25 -20.65 3.53 2.36
CA ILE A 25 -20.84 4.62 3.34
C ILE A 25 -20.71 5.99 2.65
N ILE A 26 -19.74 6.17 1.73
CA ILE A 26 -19.63 7.40 0.93
C ILE A 26 -20.92 7.65 0.15
N PHE A 27 -21.46 6.63 -0.51
CA PHE A 27 -22.69 6.77 -1.27
C PHE A 27 -23.91 7.08 -0.37
N LEU A 28 -24.03 6.42 0.78
CA LEU A 28 -25.07 6.74 1.78
C LEU A 28 -24.95 8.16 2.31
N ASP A 29 -23.75 8.67 2.51
CA ASP A 29 -23.52 10.06 2.92
C ASP A 29 -24.00 11.06 1.85
N ILE A 30 -23.73 10.78 0.57
CA ILE A 30 -24.25 11.59 -0.53
C ILE A 30 -25.79 11.58 -0.54
N LEU A 31 -26.41 10.40 -0.42
CA LEU A 31 -27.87 10.32 -0.35
C LEU A 31 -28.43 11.10 0.84
N ARG A 32 -27.84 10.94 2.03
CA ARG A 32 -28.20 11.70 3.24
C ARG A 32 -28.15 13.20 3.00
N THR A 33 -27.08 13.68 2.35
CA THR A 33 -26.88 15.08 2.05
C THR A 33 -27.94 15.59 1.08
N LYS A 34 -28.24 14.83 0.00
CA LYS A 34 -29.27 15.22 -0.99
C LYS A 34 -30.68 15.21 -0.39
N PHE A 35 -31.00 14.26 0.49
CA PHE A 35 -32.27 14.31 1.23
C PHE A 35 -32.37 15.58 2.09
N LYS A 36 -31.27 16.00 2.74
CA LYS A 36 -31.23 17.23 3.54
C LYS A 36 -31.40 18.49 2.68
N GLU A 37 -30.79 18.52 1.49
CA GLU A 37 -30.95 19.61 0.52
C GLU A 37 -32.41 19.74 0.03
N ILE A 38 -33.05 18.61 -0.30
CA ILE A 38 -34.46 18.56 -0.71
C ILE A 38 -35.38 19.03 0.44
N ALA A 39 -35.14 18.54 1.67
CA ALA A 39 -35.90 18.95 2.84
C ALA A 39 -35.86 20.47 3.06
N GLY A 40 -34.67 21.08 2.91
CA GLY A 40 -34.46 22.50 3.09
C GLY A 40 -35.12 23.36 1.98
N SER A 41 -35.09 22.86 0.73
CA SER A 41 -35.63 23.61 -0.42
C SER A 41 -37.15 23.51 -0.58
N THR A 42 -37.76 22.41 -0.13
CA THR A 42 -39.18 22.09 -0.35
C THR A 42 -39.99 21.98 0.93
N ASN A 43 -39.41 22.19 2.12
CA ASN A 43 -40.01 21.95 3.43
C ASN A 43 -40.59 20.52 3.56
N ASN A 44 -39.93 19.54 2.96
CA ASN A 44 -40.36 18.14 2.97
C ASN A 44 -39.85 17.41 4.24
N ASN A 45 -40.74 17.12 5.17
CA ASN A 45 -40.39 16.45 6.42
C ASN A 45 -39.92 15.01 6.19
N ASP A 46 -40.54 14.27 5.26
CA ASP A 46 -40.13 12.88 4.96
C ASP A 46 -38.68 12.83 4.46
N ALA A 47 -38.26 13.82 3.66
CA ALA A 47 -36.86 13.91 3.23
C ALA A 47 -35.89 14.20 4.39
N ASN A 48 -36.33 15.01 5.37
CA ASN A 48 -35.54 15.23 6.56
C ASN A 48 -35.41 13.95 7.39
N ASP A 49 -36.51 13.22 7.56
CA ASP A 49 -36.54 11.96 8.32
C ASP A 49 -35.68 10.89 7.66
N ASP A 50 -35.74 10.73 6.33
CA ASP A 50 -34.86 9.84 5.58
C ASP A 50 -33.38 10.22 5.76
N SER A 51 -33.02 11.49 5.77
CA SER A 51 -31.66 11.97 6.03
C SER A 51 -31.18 11.57 7.44
N GLU A 52 -32.02 11.77 8.47
CA GLU A 52 -31.70 11.39 9.85
C GLU A 52 -31.61 9.86 10.02
N ASP A 53 -32.50 9.12 9.37
CA ASP A 53 -32.53 7.67 9.37
C ASP A 53 -31.26 7.07 8.76
N ILE A 54 -30.82 7.57 7.61
CA ILE A 54 -29.55 7.11 6.99
C ILE A 54 -28.41 7.33 7.96
N ASN A 55 -28.35 8.51 8.60
CA ASN A 55 -27.31 8.79 9.56
C ASN A 55 -27.34 7.80 10.73
N ALA A 56 -28.49 7.64 11.37
CA ALA A 56 -28.65 6.85 12.58
C ALA A 56 -28.45 5.35 12.36
N LYS A 57 -28.86 4.85 11.17
CA LYS A 57 -28.82 3.40 10.87
C LYS A 57 -27.47 2.96 10.29
N TYR A 58 -26.76 3.82 9.52
CA TYR A 58 -25.63 3.35 8.72
C TYR A 58 -24.32 4.13 8.94
N ILE A 59 -24.36 5.39 9.36
CA ILE A 59 -23.15 6.22 9.46
C ILE A 59 -22.69 6.35 10.90
N GLY A 60 -23.58 6.72 11.81
CA GLY A 60 -23.24 6.88 13.21
C GLY A 60 -24.39 7.46 14.02
N ARG A 61 -24.30 7.35 15.32
CA ARG A 61 -25.30 7.86 16.27
C ARG A 61 -24.68 8.87 17.25
N ILE A 62 -25.53 9.68 17.82
CA ILE A 62 -25.17 10.53 18.96
C ILE A 62 -25.73 9.83 20.21
N SER A 63 -24.86 9.42 21.11
CA SER A 63 -25.21 8.85 22.41
C SER A 63 -24.57 9.68 23.50
N GLU A 64 -25.38 10.20 24.46
CA GLU A 64 -24.91 10.91 25.66
C GLU A 64 -23.77 11.91 25.42
N SER A 65 -23.89 12.74 24.40
CA SER A 65 -22.89 13.73 23.97
C SER A 65 -21.64 13.17 23.25
N LYS A 66 -21.57 11.87 22.98
CA LYS A 66 -20.52 11.28 22.16
C LYS A 66 -21.06 10.90 20.78
N ARG A 67 -20.30 11.22 19.75
CA ARG A 67 -20.56 10.74 18.39
C ARG A 67 -19.87 9.39 18.22
N GLU A 68 -20.66 8.36 17.95
CA GLU A 68 -20.17 7.02 17.62
C GLU A 68 -20.36 6.75 16.13
N GLN A 69 -19.25 6.55 15.41
CA GLN A 69 -19.28 6.09 14.02
C GLN A 69 -19.31 4.56 13.98
N TYR A 70 -20.10 4.02 13.06
CA TYR A 70 -20.15 2.56 12.87
C TYR A 70 -18.95 2.02 12.09
N LEU A 71 -18.32 2.85 11.26
CA LEU A 71 -17.08 2.51 10.56
C LEU A 71 -15.97 3.47 10.98
N SER A 72 -14.80 2.93 11.32
CA SER A 72 -13.57 3.70 11.50
C SER A 72 -12.53 3.22 10.50
N MET A 73 -11.99 4.15 9.71
CA MET A 73 -10.86 3.85 8.83
C MET A 73 -9.57 3.69 9.64
N GLY A 74 -8.58 3.04 9.06
CA GLY A 74 -7.24 2.94 9.65
C GLY A 74 -6.31 4.07 9.19
N GLY A 75 -5.19 4.26 9.91
CA GLY A 75 -4.09 5.12 9.50
C GLY A 75 -4.50 6.54 9.15
N VAL A 76 -3.94 7.03 8.06
CA VAL A 76 -4.10 8.42 7.57
C VAL A 76 -5.52 8.74 7.07
N ASP A 77 -6.31 7.72 6.77
CA ASP A 77 -7.66 7.91 6.24
C ASP A 77 -8.70 8.16 7.36
N LYS A 78 -8.36 7.87 8.61
CA LYS A 78 -9.29 7.94 9.74
C LYS A 78 -9.92 9.32 9.90
N GLU A 79 -9.08 10.34 10.04
CA GLU A 79 -9.55 11.71 10.23
C GLU A 79 -10.20 12.26 8.97
N PHE A 80 -9.61 11.97 7.80
CA PHE A 80 -10.15 12.43 6.53
C PHE A 80 -11.55 11.85 6.26
N PHE A 81 -11.74 10.55 6.44
CA PHE A 81 -13.04 9.91 6.26
C PHE A 81 -14.08 10.41 7.26
N PHE A 82 -13.67 10.62 8.51
CA PHE A 82 -14.54 11.19 9.52
C PHE A 82 -15.01 12.60 9.14
N GLU A 83 -14.08 13.51 8.84
CA GLU A 83 -14.38 14.92 8.59
C GLU A 83 -15.17 15.15 7.30
N TYR A 84 -14.88 14.37 6.25
CA TYR A 84 -15.44 14.63 4.92
C TYR A 84 -16.50 13.64 4.45
N VAL A 85 -16.74 12.56 5.18
CA VAL A 85 -17.79 11.58 4.85
C VAL A 85 -18.79 11.43 6.00
N GLN A 86 -18.31 11.28 7.24
CA GLN A 86 -19.20 10.94 8.36
C GLN A 86 -19.72 12.14 9.14
N LYS A 87 -18.94 13.20 9.22
CA LYS A 87 -19.31 14.42 9.91
C LYS A 87 -20.17 15.27 8.99
N ARG A 88 -21.45 15.28 9.16
CA ARG A 88 -22.41 16.06 8.36
C ARG A 88 -21.88 17.42 7.89
N GLY A 89 -21.85 17.65 6.61
CA GLY A 89 -21.48 18.93 5.98
C GLY A 89 -21.30 18.75 4.48
N ALA A 90 -21.74 19.71 3.70
CA ALA A 90 -21.49 19.71 2.26
C ALA A 90 -19.99 19.92 1.98
N ILE A 91 -19.42 19.08 1.14
CA ILE A 91 -18.05 19.26 0.64
C ILE A 91 -18.10 20.26 -0.50
N ASP A 92 -17.30 21.32 -0.42
CA ASP A 92 -16.98 22.12 -1.62
C ASP A 92 -15.96 21.38 -2.48
N TYR A 93 -16.42 20.69 -3.50
CA TYR A 93 -15.60 19.91 -4.42
C TYR A 93 -14.65 20.76 -5.30
N ASN A 94 -14.74 22.10 -5.23
CA ASN A 94 -13.87 23.03 -5.96
C ASN A 94 -12.78 23.63 -5.06
N ASP A 95 -12.80 23.34 -3.77
CA ASP A 95 -11.77 23.83 -2.84
C ASP A 95 -10.40 23.27 -3.21
N LYS A 96 -9.44 24.18 -3.41
CA LYS A 96 -8.04 23.85 -3.78
C LYS A 96 -7.29 23.02 -2.75
N LYS A 97 -7.81 22.84 -1.53
CA LYS A 97 -7.25 21.92 -0.54
C LYS A 97 -7.34 20.45 -0.98
N PHE A 98 -8.30 20.13 -1.86
CA PHE A 98 -8.50 18.78 -2.41
C PHE A 98 -7.72 18.52 -3.71
N ASP A 99 -6.73 19.33 -4.03
CA ASP A 99 -5.83 19.08 -5.15
C ASP A 99 -5.07 17.74 -4.94
N LYS A 100 -4.99 16.94 -6.00
CA LYS A 100 -4.30 15.63 -6.01
C LYS A 100 -2.87 15.72 -5.49
N LYS A 101 -2.20 16.85 -5.73
CA LYS A 101 -0.81 17.07 -5.27
C LYS A 101 -0.71 17.38 -3.78
N LYS A 102 -1.81 17.71 -3.12
CA LYS A 102 -1.85 18.10 -1.69
C LYS A 102 -2.38 17.00 -0.78
N LEU A 103 -3.10 16.03 -1.34
CA LEU A 103 -3.69 14.94 -0.59
C LEU A 103 -2.84 13.68 -0.71
N LYS A 104 -2.85 12.87 0.36
CA LYS A 104 -2.36 11.49 0.24
C LYS A 104 -3.21 10.72 -0.77
N PRO A 105 -2.65 9.74 -1.51
CA PRO A 105 -3.37 9.04 -2.57
C PRO A 105 -4.70 8.41 -2.13
N SER A 106 -4.74 7.81 -0.94
CA SER A 106 -5.97 7.21 -0.38
C SER A 106 -7.03 8.27 -0.07
N ASN A 107 -6.64 9.39 0.54
CA ASN A 107 -7.55 10.50 0.83
C ASN A 107 -8.10 11.12 -0.46
N TYR A 108 -7.25 11.24 -1.50
CA TYR A 108 -7.70 11.70 -2.81
C TYR A 108 -8.72 10.74 -3.43
N ASN A 109 -8.53 9.44 -3.30
CA ASN A 109 -9.48 8.45 -3.81
C ASN A 109 -10.83 8.52 -3.08
N ILE A 110 -10.85 8.75 -1.76
CA ILE A 110 -12.07 9.00 -0.98
C ILE A 110 -12.80 10.26 -1.48
N PHE A 111 -12.07 11.36 -1.62
CA PHE A 111 -12.61 12.62 -2.17
C PHE A 111 -13.15 12.43 -3.58
N PHE A 112 -12.40 11.77 -4.47
CA PHE A 112 -12.81 11.53 -5.84
C PHE A 112 -14.08 10.67 -5.92
N ALA A 113 -14.19 9.64 -5.09
CA ALA A 113 -15.40 8.81 -5.00
C ALA A 113 -16.62 9.63 -4.54
N SER A 114 -16.45 10.51 -3.54
CA SER A 114 -17.51 11.41 -3.06
C SER A 114 -17.96 12.36 -4.18
N LYS A 115 -17.01 13.02 -4.86
CA LYS A 115 -17.28 13.91 -5.99
C LYS A 115 -18.00 13.20 -7.14
N PHE A 116 -17.54 11.97 -7.46
CA PHE A 116 -18.16 11.16 -8.52
C PHE A 116 -19.61 10.82 -8.19
N PHE A 117 -19.90 10.33 -6.98
CA PHE A 117 -21.25 9.99 -6.59
C PHE A 117 -22.16 11.22 -6.49
N ASP A 118 -21.68 12.33 -5.94
CA ASP A 118 -22.43 13.58 -5.89
C ASP A 118 -22.85 14.02 -7.31
N GLY A 119 -21.89 14.03 -8.25
CA GLY A 119 -22.18 14.36 -9.65
C GLY A 119 -23.20 13.40 -10.28
N LYS A 120 -23.07 12.09 -10.04
CA LYS A 120 -24.03 11.11 -10.59
C LYS A 120 -25.43 11.21 -9.99
N VAL A 121 -25.53 11.48 -8.70
CA VAL A 121 -26.83 11.70 -8.05
C VAL A 121 -27.46 13.01 -8.52
N ASN A 122 -26.70 14.09 -8.70
CA ASN A 122 -27.19 15.33 -9.27
C ASN A 122 -27.73 15.14 -10.70
N GLU A 123 -26.95 14.50 -11.60
CA GLU A 123 -27.42 14.15 -12.96
C GLU A 123 -28.74 13.33 -12.94
N PHE A 124 -28.87 12.42 -11.96
CA PHE A 124 -30.07 11.63 -11.80
C PHE A 124 -31.27 12.45 -11.32
N LEU A 125 -31.07 13.37 -10.36
CA LEU A 125 -32.11 14.23 -9.84
C LEU A 125 -32.56 15.30 -10.87
N GLU A 126 -31.67 15.83 -11.68
CA GLU A 126 -31.99 16.75 -12.80
C GLU A 126 -32.91 16.09 -13.81
N LYS A 127 -32.72 14.79 -14.11
CA LYS A 127 -33.61 14.03 -15.00
C LYS A 127 -34.97 13.71 -14.36
N ASN A 128 -35.16 13.96 -13.07
CA ASN A 128 -36.37 13.67 -12.31
C ASN A 128 -36.88 14.91 -11.56
N GLU A 129 -36.73 16.11 -12.13
CA GLU A 129 -37.06 17.42 -11.51
C GLU A 129 -38.48 17.49 -10.94
N SER A 130 -39.46 16.83 -11.58
CA SER A 130 -40.87 16.87 -11.17
C SER A 130 -41.13 16.22 -9.81
N ASN A 131 -40.26 15.30 -9.34
CA ASN A 131 -40.39 14.68 -8.03
C ASN A 131 -39.03 14.11 -7.55
N GLN A 132 -38.10 15.00 -7.23
CA GLN A 132 -36.74 14.61 -6.79
C GLN A 132 -36.73 13.74 -5.52
N TYR A 133 -37.61 14.03 -4.55
CA TYR A 133 -37.72 13.22 -3.34
C TYR A 133 -38.04 11.77 -3.67
N LYS A 134 -39.11 11.52 -4.47
CA LYS A 134 -39.53 10.16 -4.83
C LYS A 134 -38.43 9.42 -5.61
N ALA A 135 -37.72 10.13 -6.51
CA ALA A 135 -36.62 9.56 -7.27
C ALA A 135 -35.45 9.17 -6.35
N LEU A 136 -35.08 10.05 -5.42
CA LEU A 136 -34.00 9.80 -4.46
C LEU A 136 -34.35 8.65 -3.49
N ASN A 137 -35.59 8.64 -2.99
CA ASN A 137 -36.07 7.55 -2.14
C ASN A 137 -36.04 6.20 -2.87
N LYS A 138 -36.46 6.13 -4.14
CA LYS A 138 -36.37 4.91 -4.95
C LYS A 138 -34.92 4.42 -5.07
N LEU A 139 -33.96 5.33 -5.27
CA LEU A 139 -32.54 5.00 -5.33
C LEU A 139 -32.04 4.48 -3.98
N TYR A 140 -32.40 5.13 -2.89
CA TYR A 140 -32.07 4.67 -1.54
C TYR A 140 -32.67 3.29 -1.24
N GLN A 141 -33.94 3.07 -1.53
CA GLN A 141 -34.61 1.78 -1.33
C GLN A 141 -33.97 0.66 -2.19
N ALA A 142 -33.56 0.98 -3.41
CA ALA A 142 -32.81 0.04 -4.24
C ALA A 142 -31.47 -0.36 -3.60
N LEU A 143 -30.73 0.61 -3.05
CA LEU A 143 -29.47 0.33 -2.36
C LEU A 143 -29.65 -0.59 -1.15
N ILE A 144 -30.61 -0.30 -0.27
CA ILE A 144 -30.73 -1.04 0.99
C ILE A 144 -31.48 -2.38 0.87
N ASN A 145 -32.34 -2.55 -0.16
CA ASN A 145 -33.17 -3.74 -0.30
C ASN A 145 -32.74 -4.68 -1.44
N GLN A 146 -31.99 -4.20 -2.44
CA GLN A 146 -31.62 -4.99 -3.61
C GLN A 146 -30.14 -5.34 -3.66
N PHE A 147 -29.27 -4.61 -2.94
CA PHE A 147 -27.87 -4.98 -2.82
C PHE A 147 -27.68 -6.03 -1.73
N ILE A 148 -27.13 -7.16 -2.10
CA ILE A 148 -26.85 -8.26 -1.18
C ILE A 148 -25.35 -8.36 -0.96
N LEU A 149 -24.92 -8.26 0.28
CA LEU A 149 -23.56 -8.50 0.72
C LEU A 149 -23.47 -9.81 1.50
N MET A 150 -22.71 -10.76 0.99
CA MET A 150 -22.36 -11.94 1.76
C MET A 150 -21.29 -11.56 2.78
N THR A 151 -21.59 -11.79 4.05
CA THR A 151 -20.67 -11.52 5.16
C THR A 151 -20.30 -12.82 5.84
N VAL A 152 -19.02 -13.05 6.06
CA VAL A 152 -18.48 -14.12 6.88
C VAL A 152 -17.85 -13.49 8.11
N GLU A 153 -18.32 -13.85 9.28
CA GLU A 153 -17.79 -13.36 10.56
C GLU A 153 -17.21 -14.54 11.34
N THR A 154 -15.99 -14.38 11.85
CA THR A 154 -15.32 -15.34 12.72
C THR A 154 -14.63 -14.61 13.87
N ASP A 155 -14.51 -15.27 15.01
CA ASP A 155 -13.75 -14.78 16.17
C ASP A 155 -12.29 -15.29 16.21
N ASP A 156 -11.91 -16.15 15.26
CA ASP A 156 -10.53 -16.55 15.01
C ASP A 156 -9.94 -15.74 13.84
N ILE A 157 -8.91 -14.96 14.16
CA ILE A 157 -8.21 -14.13 13.15
C ILE A 157 -7.57 -14.99 12.05
N ASN A 158 -7.06 -16.19 12.38
CA ASN A 158 -6.44 -17.08 11.41
C ASN A 158 -7.48 -17.64 10.44
N GLU A 159 -8.66 -18.01 10.94
CA GLU A 159 -9.78 -18.42 10.08
C GLU A 159 -10.19 -17.28 9.15
N ALA A 160 -10.31 -16.06 9.65
CA ALA A 160 -10.63 -14.90 8.82
C ALA A 160 -9.65 -14.74 7.64
N TYR A 161 -8.36 -14.92 7.87
CA TYR A 161 -7.36 -14.86 6.80
C TYR A 161 -7.41 -16.06 5.85
N ILE A 162 -7.67 -17.28 6.35
CA ILE A 162 -7.84 -18.47 5.49
C ILE A 162 -9.06 -18.31 4.58
N ILE A 163 -10.18 -17.82 5.12
CA ILE A 163 -11.39 -17.53 4.34
C ILE A 163 -11.11 -16.46 3.28
N PHE A 164 -10.41 -15.39 3.67
CA PHE A 164 -10.00 -14.34 2.76
C PHE A 164 -9.14 -14.89 1.60
N GLU A 165 -8.08 -15.67 1.89
CA GLU A 165 -7.25 -16.32 0.88
C GLU A 165 -8.08 -17.23 -0.05
N SER A 166 -9.02 -18.00 0.51
CA SER A 166 -9.85 -18.94 -0.24
C SER A 166 -10.85 -18.26 -1.17
N LEU A 167 -11.47 -17.17 -0.72
CA LEU A 167 -12.41 -16.40 -1.52
C LEU A 167 -11.70 -15.67 -2.67
N ASN A 168 -10.50 -15.19 -2.44
CA ASN A 168 -9.74 -14.44 -3.43
C ASN A 168 -9.04 -15.32 -4.47
N ALA A 169 -8.77 -16.58 -4.16
CA ALA A 169 -8.28 -17.56 -5.13
C ALA A 169 -9.23 -17.76 -6.34
N ARG A 170 -10.48 -17.32 -6.23
CA ARG A 170 -11.54 -17.45 -7.27
C ARG A 170 -11.92 -16.13 -7.97
N GLY A 171 -11.33 -15.00 -7.56
CA GLY A 171 -11.68 -13.66 -8.06
C GLY A 171 -10.55 -12.97 -8.82
N LYS A 172 -10.69 -11.64 -9.03
CA LYS A 172 -9.61 -10.79 -9.54
C LYS A 172 -8.39 -10.98 -8.65
N ALA A 173 -7.22 -11.25 -9.22
CA ALA A 173 -5.99 -11.42 -8.45
C ALA A 173 -5.83 -10.24 -7.49
N LEU A 174 -5.77 -10.53 -6.18
CA LEU A 174 -5.35 -9.53 -5.21
C LEU A 174 -3.96 -9.05 -5.61
N GLU A 175 -3.72 -7.78 -5.36
CA GLU A 175 -2.35 -7.30 -5.41
C GLU A 175 -1.51 -8.12 -4.44
N THR A 176 -0.37 -8.58 -4.89
CA THR A 176 0.54 -9.41 -4.08
C THR A 176 0.82 -8.77 -2.73
N ALA A 177 0.84 -7.44 -2.67
CA ALA A 177 1.01 -6.66 -1.43
C ALA A 177 -0.06 -6.94 -0.37
N ASP A 178 -1.34 -7.09 -0.76
CA ASP A 178 -2.42 -7.38 0.18
C ASP A 178 -2.30 -8.79 0.76
N LEU A 179 -1.94 -9.76 -0.07
CA LEU A 179 -1.67 -11.13 0.38
C LEU A 179 -0.49 -11.18 1.36
N LEU A 180 0.57 -10.42 1.06
CA LEU A 180 1.76 -10.32 1.91
C LEU A 180 1.43 -9.68 3.25
N LYS A 181 0.70 -8.54 3.24
CA LYS A 181 0.22 -7.88 4.45
C LYS A 181 -0.54 -8.85 5.35
N ASN A 182 -1.52 -9.54 4.77
CA ASN A 182 -2.37 -10.44 5.53
C ASN A 182 -1.59 -11.62 6.12
N HIS A 183 -0.66 -12.20 5.36
CA HIS A 183 0.20 -13.26 5.88
C HIS A 183 1.09 -12.77 7.02
N ILE A 184 1.73 -11.60 6.87
CA ILE A 184 2.57 -10.98 7.90
C ILE A 184 1.75 -10.73 9.17
N LEU A 185 0.58 -10.09 9.05
CA LEU A 185 -0.27 -9.78 10.21
C LEU A 185 -0.82 -11.06 10.87
N ARG A 186 -1.13 -12.10 10.10
CA ARG A 186 -1.51 -13.41 10.65
C ARG A 186 -0.40 -14.02 11.49
N MET A 187 0.84 -13.96 11.03
CA MET A 187 1.99 -14.53 11.76
C MET A 187 2.43 -13.67 12.96
N ALA A 188 2.01 -12.40 13.01
CA ALA A 188 2.30 -11.49 14.13
C ALA A 188 1.57 -11.83 15.44
N GLN A 189 0.55 -12.69 15.39
CA GLN A 189 -0.23 -13.26 16.50
C GLN A 189 -0.43 -12.34 17.74
N ASN A 190 0.53 -12.38 18.68
CA ASN A 190 0.41 -11.70 19.96
C ASN A 190 0.77 -10.20 19.92
N ASP A 191 1.32 -9.72 18.80
CA ASP A 191 1.76 -8.32 18.61
C ASP A 191 1.15 -7.67 17.37
N LEU A 192 -0.10 -8.02 17.08
CA LEU A 192 -0.84 -7.51 15.92
C LEU A 192 -0.93 -5.97 15.87
N PRO A 193 -1.15 -5.24 17.01
CA PRO A 193 -1.16 -3.78 16.98
C PRO A 193 0.16 -3.17 16.52
N SER A 194 1.29 -3.62 17.09
CA SER A 194 2.63 -3.12 16.74
C SER A 194 3.02 -3.49 15.30
N ALA A 195 2.71 -4.72 14.87
CA ALA A 195 2.93 -5.14 13.48
C ALA A 195 2.13 -4.31 12.48
N THR A 196 0.88 -3.98 12.83
CA THR A 196 0.01 -3.12 12.02
C THR A 196 0.55 -1.69 11.93
N GLU A 197 0.98 -1.13 13.06
CA GLU A 197 1.58 0.21 13.10
C GLU A 197 2.88 0.26 12.27
N THR A 198 3.73 -0.76 12.42
CA THR A 198 4.97 -0.86 11.64
C THR A 198 4.68 -0.98 10.15
N TRP A 199 3.72 -1.81 9.76
CA TRP A 199 3.29 -1.91 8.37
C TRP A 199 2.78 -0.58 7.82
N ASN A 200 1.94 0.13 8.56
CA ASN A 200 1.43 1.43 8.14
C ASN A 200 2.58 2.44 7.99
N THR A 201 3.56 2.44 8.90
CA THR A 201 4.76 3.27 8.78
C THR A 201 5.56 2.96 7.50
N ILE A 202 5.69 1.68 7.14
CA ILE A 202 6.34 1.26 5.90
C ILE A 202 5.60 1.83 4.68
N ILE A 203 4.27 1.67 4.64
CA ILE A 203 3.44 2.19 3.54
C ILE A 203 3.52 3.71 3.44
N ASP A 204 3.48 4.41 4.59
CA ASP A 204 3.61 5.88 4.62
C ASP A 204 4.97 6.35 4.09
N ASN A 205 6.06 5.64 4.39
CA ASN A 205 7.39 5.95 3.86
C ASN A 205 7.51 5.68 2.36
N LEU A 206 6.78 4.69 1.83
CA LEU A 206 6.81 4.35 0.41
C LEU A 206 6.01 5.32 -0.47
N ASP A 207 5.05 6.06 0.12
CA ASP A 207 4.14 6.98 -0.58
C ASP A 207 3.47 6.32 -1.81
N ASN A 208 3.90 6.64 -3.02
CA ASN A 208 3.35 6.12 -4.28
C ASN A 208 4.09 4.87 -4.82
N ILE A 209 5.09 4.37 -4.11
CA ILE A 209 5.83 3.17 -4.51
C ILE A 209 4.98 1.93 -4.25
N ASP A 210 4.89 1.05 -5.25
CA ASP A 210 4.20 -0.24 -5.12
C ASP A 210 4.85 -1.11 -4.03
N PRO A 211 4.13 -1.44 -2.94
CA PRO A 211 4.67 -2.24 -1.85
C PRO A 211 5.12 -3.64 -2.30
N THR A 212 4.50 -4.23 -3.33
CA THR A 212 4.90 -5.53 -3.89
C THR A 212 6.31 -5.46 -4.46
N LYS A 213 6.60 -4.41 -5.25
CA LYS A 213 7.94 -4.19 -5.83
C LYS A 213 8.98 -3.98 -4.73
N PHE A 214 8.66 -3.15 -3.74
CA PHE A 214 9.55 -2.90 -2.60
C PHE A 214 9.89 -4.20 -1.85
N ILE A 215 8.88 -5.00 -1.47
CA ILE A 215 9.08 -6.26 -0.77
C ILE A 215 9.89 -7.23 -1.65
N ARG A 216 9.69 -7.22 -2.97
CA ARG A 216 10.47 -8.03 -3.89
C ARG A 216 11.95 -7.60 -3.96
N TYR A 217 12.24 -6.30 -3.92
CA TYR A 217 13.62 -5.82 -3.83
C TYR A 217 14.31 -6.30 -2.54
N TYR A 218 13.61 -6.16 -1.41
CA TYR A 218 14.11 -6.69 -0.14
C TYR A 218 14.32 -8.20 -0.19
N TRP A 219 13.34 -8.96 -0.69
CA TRP A 219 13.43 -10.41 -0.81
C TRP A 219 14.65 -10.83 -1.64
N ASN A 220 14.80 -10.25 -2.80
CA ASN A 220 15.90 -10.51 -3.72
C ASN A 220 17.26 -10.01 -3.22
N SER A 221 17.28 -9.16 -2.18
CA SER A 221 18.52 -8.74 -1.52
C SER A 221 19.02 -9.72 -0.45
N THR A 222 18.12 -10.52 0.13
CA THR A 222 18.43 -11.37 1.30
C THR A 222 18.15 -12.85 1.10
N LYS A 223 17.36 -13.21 0.10
CA LYS A 223 16.86 -14.56 -0.12
C LYS A 223 17.12 -15.05 -1.54
N ARG A 224 16.63 -16.24 -1.89
CA ARG A 224 16.68 -16.72 -3.26
C ARG A 224 15.82 -15.86 -4.16
N PHE A 225 16.30 -15.63 -5.37
CA PHE A 225 15.57 -14.84 -6.38
C PHE A 225 14.14 -15.32 -6.55
N ALA A 226 13.21 -14.39 -6.44
CA ALA A 226 11.78 -14.60 -6.70
C ALA A 226 11.26 -13.59 -7.73
N ARG A 227 10.51 -14.08 -8.70
CA ARG A 227 9.69 -13.22 -9.55
C ARG A 227 8.45 -12.78 -8.78
N GLU A 228 7.83 -11.70 -9.22
CA GLU A 228 6.64 -11.14 -8.55
C GLU A 228 5.55 -12.19 -8.31
N LYS A 229 5.24 -13.01 -9.32
CA LYS A 229 4.24 -14.09 -9.23
C LYS A 229 4.57 -15.18 -8.22
N ASP A 230 5.85 -15.35 -7.87
CA ASP A 230 6.35 -16.39 -6.97
C ASP A 230 6.62 -15.85 -5.56
N LEU A 231 6.61 -14.52 -5.39
CA LEU A 231 7.00 -13.83 -4.16
C LEU A 231 6.15 -14.24 -2.96
N PHE A 232 4.83 -14.26 -3.10
CA PHE A 232 3.93 -14.64 -2.01
C PHE A 232 4.18 -16.07 -1.54
N LYS A 233 4.35 -17.02 -2.50
CA LYS A 233 4.65 -18.40 -2.17
C LYS A 233 5.99 -18.54 -1.43
N ALA A 234 7.02 -17.84 -1.88
CA ALA A 234 8.34 -17.86 -1.28
C ALA A 234 8.30 -17.29 0.16
N LEU A 235 7.66 -16.14 0.35
CA LEU A 235 7.53 -15.49 1.64
C LEU A 235 6.73 -16.34 2.63
N ARG A 236 5.62 -16.94 2.20
CA ARG A 236 4.79 -17.82 3.02
C ARG A 236 5.56 -19.07 3.53
N THR A 237 6.51 -19.55 2.74
CA THR A 237 7.34 -20.70 3.13
C THR A 237 8.40 -20.32 4.16
N ASP A 238 8.98 -19.13 4.07
CA ASP A 238 10.10 -18.68 4.91
C ASP A 238 9.64 -17.97 6.20
N ILE A 239 8.50 -17.29 6.16
CA ILE A 239 7.95 -16.53 7.29
C ILE A 239 6.88 -17.36 7.96
N THR A 240 7.26 -18.11 8.99
CA THR A 240 6.41 -19.11 9.65
C THR A 240 6.21 -18.84 11.14
N SER A 241 6.96 -17.90 11.71
CA SER A 241 6.91 -17.55 13.14
C SER A 241 6.80 -16.06 13.35
N GLN A 242 6.37 -15.65 14.55
CA GLN A 242 6.37 -14.24 14.98
C GLN A 242 7.78 -13.63 14.93
N SER A 243 8.82 -14.39 15.28
CA SER A 243 10.21 -13.93 15.21
C SER A 243 10.59 -13.56 13.77
N ASP A 244 10.16 -14.38 12.78
CA ASP A 244 10.44 -14.09 11.37
C ASP A 244 9.73 -12.81 10.92
N VAL A 245 8.48 -12.62 11.37
CA VAL A 245 7.73 -11.40 11.09
C VAL A 245 8.39 -10.16 11.68
N ASN A 246 8.82 -10.24 12.94
CA ASN A 246 9.45 -9.11 13.61
C ASN A 246 10.76 -8.72 12.89
N ALA A 247 11.57 -9.70 12.51
CA ALA A 247 12.79 -9.46 11.74
C ALA A 247 12.48 -8.88 10.36
N LEU A 248 11.48 -9.42 9.66
CA LEU A 248 11.04 -8.91 8.36
C LEU A 248 10.57 -7.46 8.45
N LEU A 249 9.64 -7.16 9.37
CA LEU A 249 9.09 -5.81 9.53
C LEU A 249 10.16 -4.79 9.94
N SER A 250 11.09 -5.16 10.81
CA SER A 250 12.22 -4.31 11.19
C SER A 250 13.08 -3.94 9.97
N ASN A 251 13.43 -4.93 9.14
CA ASN A 251 14.23 -4.71 7.94
C ASN A 251 13.45 -3.87 6.90
N LEU A 252 12.19 -4.20 6.66
CA LEU A 252 11.35 -3.44 5.73
C LEU A 252 11.18 -1.98 6.18
N ARG A 253 10.97 -1.75 7.49
CA ARG A 253 10.88 -0.39 8.03
C ARG A 253 12.17 0.41 7.81
N SER A 254 13.33 -0.21 8.04
CA SER A 254 14.63 0.47 7.83
C SER A 254 14.89 0.78 6.36
N LEU A 255 14.42 -0.07 5.44
CA LEU A 255 14.67 0.06 4.00
C LEU A 255 13.59 0.87 3.27
N SER A 256 12.42 1.13 3.87
CA SER A 256 11.34 1.84 3.17
C SER A 256 11.73 3.27 2.79
N LYS A 257 12.44 4.00 3.66
CA LYS A 257 12.98 5.33 3.36
C LYS A 257 14.08 5.28 2.32
N VAL A 258 14.98 4.29 2.42
CA VAL A 258 16.04 4.05 1.41
C VAL A 258 15.41 3.81 0.04
N CYS A 259 14.34 3.01 -0.03
CA CYS A 259 13.61 2.76 -1.27
C CYS A 259 13.02 4.04 -1.86
N ALA A 260 12.41 4.87 -1.03
CA ALA A 260 11.85 6.16 -1.44
C ALA A 260 12.95 7.09 -1.98
N ALA A 261 14.10 7.16 -1.30
CA ALA A 261 15.23 7.96 -1.74
C ALA A 261 15.85 7.47 -3.07
N ILE A 262 15.84 6.16 -3.32
CA ILE A 262 16.34 5.60 -4.59
C ILE A 262 15.37 5.88 -5.75
N LEU A 263 14.06 5.70 -5.53
CA LEU A 263 13.07 5.78 -6.60
C LEU A 263 12.53 7.20 -6.84
N HIS A 264 12.57 8.05 -5.81
CA HIS A 264 12.14 9.46 -5.85
C HIS A 264 13.16 10.35 -5.17
N PRO A 265 14.40 10.42 -5.71
CA PRO A 265 15.53 11.11 -5.07
C PRO A 265 15.34 12.64 -4.98
N ASP A 266 14.52 13.24 -5.84
CA ASP A 266 14.22 14.68 -5.79
C ASP A 266 13.39 15.06 -4.55
N ASP A 267 12.51 14.17 -4.12
CA ASP A 267 11.56 14.40 -3.02
C ASP A 267 12.04 13.82 -1.68
N ASN A 268 12.93 12.82 -1.72
CA ASN A 268 13.33 12.04 -0.54
C ASN A 268 14.87 11.95 -0.45
N LYS A 269 15.42 12.42 0.68
CA LYS A 269 16.84 12.30 0.99
C LYS A 269 17.01 11.45 2.23
N ASP A 270 17.57 10.26 2.09
CA ASP A 270 17.90 9.34 3.20
C ASP A 270 19.39 9.12 3.37
N PHE A 271 20.21 9.68 2.46
CA PHE A 271 21.66 9.61 2.51
C PHE A 271 22.25 10.98 2.83
N ASP A 272 23.26 10.99 3.70
CA ASP A 272 23.98 12.22 4.08
C ASP A 272 24.96 12.64 2.99
N LEU A 273 25.50 11.67 2.22
CA LEU A 273 26.47 11.93 1.16
C LEU A 273 25.78 12.56 -0.07
N THR A 274 26.09 13.83 -0.33
CA THR A 274 25.50 14.60 -1.45
C THR A 274 25.75 13.94 -2.81
N GLU A 275 26.96 13.45 -3.06
CA GLU A 275 27.33 12.77 -4.31
C GLU A 275 26.50 11.51 -4.56
N LEU A 276 26.13 10.79 -3.50
CA LEU A 276 25.26 9.62 -3.61
C LEU A 276 23.83 10.02 -4.02
N ASN A 277 23.29 11.08 -3.42
CA ASN A 277 21.97 11.59 -3.79
C ASN A 277 21.95 12.11 -5.25
N GLU A 278 22.97 12.83 -5.68
CA GLU A 278 23.10 13.28 -7.08
C GLU A 278 23.15 12.10 -8.06
N ARG A 279 23.88 11.05 -7.73
CA ARG A 279 23.98 9.83 -8.55
C ARG A 279 22.66 9.09 -8.63
N LEU A 280 21.85 9.07 -7.56
CA LEU A 280 20.51 8.47 -7.59
C LEU A 280 19.59 9.22 -8.56
N ILE A 281 19.70 10.56 -8.66
CA ILE A 281 18.98 11.36 -9.66
C ILE A 281 19.37 10.95 -11.08
N GLU A 282 20.67 10.74 -11.34
CA GLU A 282 21.13 10.26 -12.66
C GLU A 282 20.64 8.83 -12.95
N MET A 283 20.68 7.94 -11.96
CA MET A 283 20.16 6.57 -12.11
C MET A 283 18.63 6.52 -12.37
N GLN A 284 17.87 7.45 -11.81
CA GLN A 284 16.45 7.57 -12.09
C GLN A 284 16.18 7.90 -13.57
N LYS A 285 16.98 8.78 -14.16
CA LYS A 285 16.89 9.13 -15.60
C LYS A 285 17.15 7.93 -16.51
N LEU A 286 17.94 6.94 -16.05
CA LEU A 286 18.23 5.71 -16.79
C LEU A 286 17.12 4.67 -16.70
N ASP A 287 16.06 4.92 -15.93
CA ASP A 287 14.93 4.00 -15.68
C ASP A 287 15.37 2.58 -15.27
N ALA A 288 16.48 2.48 -14.54
CA ALA A 288 17.03 1.24 -14.06
C ALA A 288 16.66 1.02 -12.60
N SER A 289 16.10 -0.14 -12.27
CA SER A 289 15.72 -0.49 -10.89
C SER A 289 16.20 -1.86 -10.44
N SER A 290 16.72 -2.67 -11.36
CA SER A 290 17.17 -4.04 -11.08
C SER A 290 18.33 -4.14 -10.07
N TYR A 291 19.07 -3.06 -9.88
CA TYR A 291 20.20 -2.96 -8.95
C TYR A 291 19.80 -2.70 -7.48
N ILE A 292 18.57 -2.28 -7.23
CA ILE A 292 18.08 -1.90 -5.89
C ILE A 292 18.38 -2.97 -4.82
N PRO A 293 18.22 -4.29 -5.10
CA PRO A 293 18.60 -5.33 -4.14
C PRO A 293 20.05 -5.23 -3.66
N ILE A 294 21.01 -4.78 -4.50
CA ILE A 294 22.40 -4.61 -4.11
C ILE A 294 22.53 -3.50 -3.07
N ILE A 295 21.90 -2.35 -3.30
CA ILE A 295 21.92 -1.22 -2.35
C ILE A 295 21.29 -1.62 -1.01
N PHE A 296 20.17 -2.36 -1.05
CA PHE A 296 19.54 -2.89 0.17
C PHE A 296 20.47 -3.83 0.95
N ALA A 297 21.15 -4.74 0.27
CA ALA A 297 22.12 -5.63 0.90
C ALA A 297 23.29 -4.87 1.53
N LEU A 298 23.81 -3.84 0.85
CA LEU A 298 24.88 -2.98 1.36
C LEU A 298 24.43 -2.24 2.64
N ARG A 299 23.23 -1.65 2.63
CA ARG A 299 22.68 -0.95 3.81
C ARG A 299 22.45 -1.92 4.98
N LEU A 300 21.86 -3.08 4.75
CA LEU A 300 21.65 -4.09 5.80
C LEU A 300 22.97 -4.64 6.38
N GLN A 301 24.03 -4.64 5.59
CA GLN A 301 25.35 -5.07 6.04
C GLN A 301 26.25 -3.91 6.53
N ASN A 302 25.68 -2.71 6.71
CA ASN A 302 26.37 -1.52 7.24
C ASN A 302 27.66 -1.18 6.45
N TYR A 303 27.57 -1.11 5.12
CA TYR A 303 28.60 -0.45 4.32
C TYR A 303 28.46 1.07 4.46
N SER A 304 29.58 1.80 4.36
CA SER A 304 29.54 3.25 4.39
C SER A 304 28.86 3.83 3.14
N GLU A 305 28.43 5.07 3.22
CA GLU A 305 27.80 5.73 2.05
C GLU A 305 28.79 5.97 0.92
N GLU A 306 30.07 6.15 1.24
CA GLU A 306 31.15 6.21 0.27
C GLU A 306 31.30 4.90 -0.49
N ASP A 307 31.28 3.76 0.23
CA ASP A 307 31.33 2.43 -0.39
C ASP A 307 30.11 2.19 -1.29
N ILE A 308 28.91 2.58 -0.81
CA ILE A 308 27.66 2.48 -1.58
C ILE A 308 27.74 3.36 -2.85
N ASN A 309 28.26 4.59 -2.74
CA ASN A 309 28.41 5.50 -3.87
C ASN A 309 29.36 4.95 -4.93
N GLU A 310 30.50 4.36 -4.53
CA GLU A 310 31.43 3.74 -5.47
C GLU A 310 30.81 2.51 -6.17
N VAL A 311 30.09 1.67 -5.44
CA VAL A 311 29.36 0.52 -6.03
C VAL A 311 28.28 1.03 -6.99
N LEU A 312 27.52 2.07 -6.61
CA LEU A 312 26.48 2.64 -7.48
C LEU A 312 27.09 3.25 -8.74
N LYS A 313 28.25 3.90 -8.64
CA LYS A 313 29.02 4.39 -9.82
C LYS A 313 29.40 3.27 -10.79
N ALA A 314 29.83 2.13 -10.27
CA ALA A 314 30.13 0.98 -11.12
C ALA A 314 28.87 0.41 -11.78
N ILE A 315 27.74 0.38 -11.04
CA ILE A 315 26.42 -0.03 -11.59
C ILE A 315 25.96 0.94 -12.68
N GLU A 316 26.06 2.24 -12.46
CA GLU A 316 25.75 3.27 -13.46
C GLU A 316 26.55 3.05 -14.75
N THR A 317 27.86 2.87 -14.63
CA THR A 317 28.73 2.56 -15.77
C THR A 317 28.29 1.29 -16.50
N LEU A 318 27.95 0.23 -15.75
CA LEU A 318 27.46 -1.02 -16.32
C LEU A 318 26.14 -0.82 -17.06
N VAL A 319 25.18 -0.08 -16.46
CA VAL A 319 23.88 0.20 -17.07
C VAL A 319 24.06 0.98 -18.38
N VAL A 320 24.88 2.03 -18.37
CA VAL A 320 25.14 2.82 -19.57
C VAL A 320 25.81 1.97 -20.66
N ARG A 321 26.90 1.25 -20.34
CA ARG A 321 27.62 0.43 -21.34
C ARG A 321 26.77 -0.70 -21.89
N ASN A 322 26.16 -1.46 -21.02
CA ASN A 322 25.50 -2.71 -21.42
C ASN A 322 24.09 -2.47 -21.98
N PHE A 323 23.32 -1.56 -21.38
CA PHE A 323 21.89 -1.41 -21.76
C PHE A 323 21.69 -0.25 -22.73
N VAL A 324 22.29 0.92 -22.45
CA VAL A 324 22.10 2.11 -23.28
C VAL A 324 22.91 2.00 -24.58
N VAL A 325 24.21 1.70 -24.47
CA VAL A 325 25.11 1.68 -25.64
C VAL A 325 25.03 0.36 -26.39
N SER A 326 25.16 -0.77 -25.68
CA SER A 326 25.18 -2.10 -26.33
C SER A 326 23.81 -2.72 -26.56
N GLY A 327 22.71 -2.11 -26.07
CA GLY A 327 21.34 -2.59 -26.28
C GLY A 327 21.04 -3.96 -25.66
N LEU A 328 21.79 -4.38 -24.64
CA LEU A 328 21.52 -5.64 -23.95
C LEU A 328 20.23 -5.56 -23.13
N VAL A 329 19.56 -6.70 -22.98
CA VAL A 329 18.28 -6.77 -22.26
C VAL A 329 18.51 -6.74 -20.75
N ALA A 330 18.06 -5.66 -20.09
CA ALA A 330 18.22 -5.42 -18.65
C ALA A 330 17.68 -6.57 -17.77
N ASN A 331 16.58 -7.23 -18.17
CA ASN A 331 15.98 -8.34 -17.42
C ASN A 331 16.92 -9.54 -17.17
N LYS A 332 17.91 -9.73 -18.03
CA LYS A 332 18.92 -10.79 -17.82
C LYS A 332 19.83 -10.52 -16.62
N TYR A 333 19.99 -9.26 -16.25
CA TYR A 333 20.84 -8.85 -15.14
C TYR A 333 20.13 -8.85 -13.80
N GLU A 334 18.79 -8.90 -13.77
CA GLU A 334 18.03 -8.93 -12.52
C GLU A 334 18.42 -10.13 -11.63
N LEU A 335 18.54 -11.30 -12.23
CA LEU A 335 18.99 -12.50 -11.51
C LEU A 335 20.44 -12.38 -11.01
N VAL A 336 21.33 -11.83 -11.84
CA VAL A 336 22.75 -11.65 -11.49
C VAL A 336 22.90 -10.65 -10.33
N PHE A 337 22.19 -9.54 -10.38
CA PHE A 337 22.18 -8.54 -9.31
C PHE A 337 21.60 -9.08 -8.00
N ALA A 338 20.53 -9.88 -8.09
CA ALA A 338 19.97 -10.55 -6.91
C ALA A 338 20.97 -11.57 -6.31
N GLN A 339 21.72 -12.28 -7.13
CA GLN A 339 22.77 -13.20 -6.65
C GLN A 339 23.92 -12.45 -5.95
N ILE A 340 24.36 -11.33 -6.50
CA ILE A 340 25.35 -10.45 -5.87
C ILE A 340 24.81 -9.92 -4.54
N ALA A 341 23.60 -9.38 -4.51
CA ALA A 341 22.96 -8.85 -3.33
C ALA A 341 22.84 -9.90 -2.23
N ARG A 342 22.37 -11.09 -2.58
CA ARG A 342 22.27 -12.20 -1.64
C ARG A 342 23.62 -12.61 -1.08
N SER A 343 24.66 -12.68 -1.92
CA SER A 343 26.02 -13.04 -1.47
C SER A 343 26.59 -12.01 -0.50
N ILE A 344 26.24 -10.73 -0.65
CA ILE A 344 26.57 -9.69 0.32
C ILE A 344 25.85 -9.95 1.65
N SER A 345 24.54 -10.25 1.58
CA SER A 345 23.69 -10.46 2.76
C SER A 345 24.08 -11.73 3.52
N ASP A 346 24.32 -12.84 2.82
CA ASP A 346 24.72 -14.13 3.38
C ASP A 346 26.19 -14.18 3.78
N LYS A 347 26.98 -13.13 3.44
CA LYS A 347 28.43 -13.07 3.62
C LYS A 347 29.16 -14.25 2.94
N THR A 348 28.66 -14.67 1.79
CA THR A 348 29.24 -15.76 0.98
C THR A 348 29.75 -15.17 -0.33
N TRP A 349 31.05 -15.26 -0.56
CA TRP A 349 31.67 -14.66 -1.75
C TRP A 349 32.70 -15.60 -2.37
N PRO A 350 32.79 -15.69 -3.71
CA PRO A 350 31.99 -14.99 -4.74
C PRO A 350 30.56 -15.54 -4.87
N PRO A 351 29.66 -14.84 -5.58
CA PRO A 351 28.29 -15.32 -5.81
C PRO A 351 28.27 -16.75 -6.39
N ASN A 352 27.36 -17.59 -5.85
CA ASN A 352 27.20 -19.01 -6.23
C ASN A 352 28.40 -19.90 -5.90
N SER A 353 29.29 -19.52 -4.99
CA SER A 353 30.31 -20.40 -4.49
C SER A 353 29.74 -21.37 -3.44
N ASP A 354 30.16 -22.62 -3.47
CA ASP A 354 29.90 -23.62 -2.39
C ASP A 354 30.81 -23.38 -1.18
N SER A 355 31.44 -22.20 -1.10
CA SER A 355 32.38 -21.84 -0.05
C SER A 355 31.66 -21.76 1.30
N THR A 356 32.12 -22.56 2.25
CA THR A 356 31.68 -22.52 3.65
C THR A 356 32.31 -21.36 4.43
N SER A 357 33.16 -20.57 3.80
CA SER A 357 33.81 -19.40 4.39
C SER A 357 32.86 -18.22 4.42
N SER A 358 32.31 -17.92 5.60
CA SER A 358 31.46 -16.76 5.85
C SER A 358 32.31 -15.51 6.05
N LYS A 359 32.60 -14.80 4.94
CA LYS A 359 33.31 -13.53 4.98
C LYS A 359 32.52 -12.48 4.21
N LYS A 360 32.21 -11.36 4.89
CA LYS A 360 31.62 -10.18 4.25
C LYS A 360 32.53 -9.74 3.09
N PRO A 361 32.04 -9.63 1.84
CA PRO A 361 32.86 -9.14 0.73
C PRO A 361 33.32 -7.71 0.98
N SER A 362 34.53 -7.40 0.54
CA SER A 362 34.97 -5.99 0.51
C SER A 362 34.29 -5.24 -0.62
N LYS A 363 34.29 -3.90 -0.57
CA LYS A 363 33.84 -3.08 -1.68
C LYS A 363 34.58 -3.48 -2.99
N ASP A 364 35.89 -3.67 -2.93
CA ASP A 364 36.72 -4.01 -4.09
C ASP A 364 36.32 -5.36 -4.71
N ASP A 365 35.96 -6.34 -3.89
CA ASP A 365 35.42 -7.63 -4.38
C ASP A 365 34.14 -7.41 -5.20
N ILE A 366 33.23 -6.55 -4.70
CA ILE A 366 31.98 -6.23 -5.36
C ILE A 366 32.22 -5.47 -6.67
N LEU A 367 33.09 -4.44 -6.64
CA LEU A 367 33.48 -3.68 -7.82
C LEU A 367 34.09 -4.57 -8.90
N LYS A 368 35.00 -5.45 -8.53
CA LYS A 368 35.63 -6.42 -9.45
C LYS A 368 34.60 -7.31 -10.13
N LYS A 369 33.58 -7.76 -9.38
CA LYS A 369 32.48 -8.53 -9.95
C LYS A 369 31.64 -7.72 -10.91
N LEU A 370 31.28 -6.49 -10.57
CA LEU A 370 30.48 -5.61 -11.44
C LEU A 370 31.24 -5.29 -12.73
N TYR A 371 32.53 -4.96 -12.66
CA TYR A 371 33.35 -4.70 -13.83
C TYR A 371 33.48 -5.93 -14.75
N SER A 372 33.52 -7.14 -14.19
CA SER A 372 33.53 -8.38 -14.98
C SER A 372 32.26 -8.64 -15.77
N LEU A 373 31.17 -7.93 -15.50
CA LEU A 373 29.88 -8.03 -16.20
C LEU A 373 29.72 -6.99 -17.32
N MET A 374 30.65 -6.03 -17.42
CA MET A 374 30.61 -5.00 -18.45
C MET A 374 31.06 -5.57 -19.80
N VAL A 375 30.43 -5.11 -20.86
CA VAL A 375 30.86 -5.40 -22.23
C VAL A 375 32.24 -4.80 -22.43
N SER A 376 33.19 -5.51 -23.09
CA SER A 376 34.49 -5.00 -23.48
C SER A 376 34.38 -3.87 -24.51
N ASP A 377 35.40 -3.05 -24.60
CA ASP A 377 35.47 -1.94 -25.58
C ASP A 377 35.89 -2.45 -26.99
N GLU A 378 36.00 -3.79 -27.18
CA GLU A 378 36.40 -4.42 -28.46
C GLU A 378 35.18 -4.78 -29.33
#